data_13364c3bbfccf4d49eb158c57e1d9c39
#
_entry.id   13364c3bbfccf4d49eb158c57e1d9c39
#
_cell.length_a   1.000
_cell.length_b   1.000
_cell.length_c   1.000
_cell.angle_alpha   90.00
_cell.angle_beta   90.00
_cell.angle_gamma   90.00
#
_symmetry.space_group_name_H-M   'P 1'
#
loop_
_entity.id
_entity.type
_entity.pdbx_description
1 polymer ?
#
loop_
_entity_poly.entity_id
_entity_poly.type
_entity_poly.pdbx_seq_one_letter_code
_entity_poly.pdbx_strand_id
1 'polypeptide(L)'
;MSFIQHGIKRAGDCKGLAFFPLRRNYYPITMKTRQFIYRCSSCGHEEPKWLGRCPECGEWNTLVETAAAPRGKSPAGRRDGPATLPQSWPLASVESRDGGRLSSGIAELDRVLGGGIMKRSAILVGGEPGIGKSTLLLQAAAAAEIKGRVLYISGEESAEQIKLRADRLGLSNGGNLERIEVICTGSLAEIEMTLNAVKPSLIMVDSAQTLFSADAGSIPGTISQMKFCSFELVSWVKEHDAALFLVAHITKEGVIAGPKMLEHLVDTVLYFEQNDKTGGLSGGQDCRFLRASKNRFGSVDEIGIFTMGERGLLPVEDTGALFLVKREGAYPPGVATAAVLEGTRTILVEIQALAIPAKGAVSRVFSDKIDSGRVSRVAAALEKHLGLRLSDQDLYVNVAGGIRITEVGVELALACALYSARTGLALPAGLAIAGELSLTGELRPVSRLAGRVKTAGNLGFDAFLCPFPESPLQDIGQAAVKPARDIKSAIKLVYG
;
A
#
# COMPACT_ATOMS: atom_id res chain seq x y z
N MET A 1 -61.23 17.76 50.36
CA MET A 1 -61.03 18.94 51.24
C MET A 1 -60.57 20.04 50.29
N SER A 2 -61.49 20.84 49.97
CA SER A 2 -61.88 22.23 50.33
C SER A 2 -61.17 23.24 49.44
N PHE A 3 -61.90 23.81 48.42
CA PHE A 3 -62.60 25.13 48.39
C PHE A 3 -61.62 26.31 48.47
N ILE A 4 -61.71 27.33 47.59
CA ILE A 4 -62.79 28.39 47.35
C ILE A 4 -62.35 29.21 46.12
N GLN A 5 -63.04 29.35 45.09
CA GLN A 5 -63.98 30.35 44.57
C GLN A 5 -63.93 31.78 45.17
N HIS A 6 -63.91 32.77 44.28
CA HIS A 6 -64.69 34.04 44.16
C HIS A 6 -63.83 35.10 43.46
N GLY A 7 -64.24 36.00 42.62
CA GLY A 7 -65.60 36.50 42.33
C GLY A 7 -65.51 37.62 41.31
N ILE A 8 -66.53 37.75 40.55
CA ILE A 8 -66.86 38.73 39.52
C ILE A 8 -67.02 40.14 40.12
N LYS A 9 -66.61 41.19 39.37
CA LYS A 9 -67.39 42.47 39.39
C LYS A 9 -67.33 43.18 38.03
N ARG A 10 -68.53 43.59 37.56
CA ARG A 10 -68.93 44.34 36.42
C ARG A 10 -68.78 45.83 36.57
N ALA A 11 -68.69 46.49 35.44
CA ALA A 11 -69.38 47.70 34.95
C ALA A 11 -68.69 49.07 35.15
N GLY A 12 -68.73 49.83 34.08
CA GLY A 12 -68.60 51.28 34.09
C GLY A 12 -68.38 51.84 32.63
N ASP A 13 -69.49 52.22 31.98
CA ASP A 13 -69.56 53.00 30.77
C ASP A 13 -68.80 54.32 30.87
N CYS A 14 -68.14 54.73 29.76
CA CYS A 14 -68.18 56.11 29.30
C CYS A 14 -67.87 56.21 27.79
N LYS A 15 -68.71 57.00 27.16
CA LYS A 15 -68.86 57.29 25.72
C LYS A 15 -67.72 58.13 25.12
N GLY A 16 -67.40 57.85 23.87
CA GLY A 16 -67.19 58.89 22.83
C GLY A 16 -65.72 59.24 22.54
N LEU A 17 -65.30 58.93 21.37
CA LEU A 17 -64.72 59.82 20.38
C LEU A 17 -64.00 59.10 19.25
N ALA A 18 -64.47 59.43 18.01
CA ALA A 18 -63.81 59.45 16.71
C ALA A 18 -63.08 58.18 16.17
N PHE A 19 -63.66 57.57 15.20
CA PHE A 19 -63.14 56.65 14.20
C PHE A 19 -62.00 57.28 13.39
N PHE A 20 -60.78 56.72 13.42
CA PHE A 20 -59.81 56.78 12.33
C PHE A 20 -59.42 55.34 11.99
N PRO A 21 -59.48 54.93 10.71
CA PRO A 21 -59.09 53.57 10.31
C PRO A 21 -57.57 53.51 10.19
N LEU A 22 -56.87 52.96 11.16
CA LEU A 22 -55.50 52.54 11.00
C LEU A 22 -55.45 51.20 10.24
N ARG A 23 -55.03 51.25 8.97
CA ARG A 23 -54.64 50.08 8.19
C ARG A 23 -53.53 49.35 8.97
N ARG A 24 -53.82 48.21 9.57
CA ARG A 24 -52.84 47.23 10.04
C ARG A 24 -52.35 46.44 8.82
N ASN A 25 -51.14 46.77 8.35
CA ASN A 25 -50.39 45.88 7.51
C ASN A 25 -49.99 44.65 8.33
N TYR A 26 -50.71 43.56 8.17
CA TYR A 26 -50.26 42.24 8.61
C TYR A 26 -49.13 41.80 7.67
N TYR A 27 -47.86 41.91 8.09
CA TYR A 27 -46.80 41.14 7.49
C TYR A 27 -46.90 39.71 8.08
N PRO A 28 -47.05 38.66 7.26
CA PRO A 28 -46.94 37.32 7.79
C PRO A 28 -45.48 37.09 8.18
N ILE A 29 -45.21 36.92 9.49
CA ILE A 29 -43.95 36.39 9.98
C ILE A 29 -43.91 34.92 9.53
N THR A 30 -43.33 34.65 8.38
CA THR A 30 -42.95 33.30 8.01
C THR A 30 -41.80 32.88 8.94
N MET A 31 -42.10 32.13 10.00
CA MET A 31 -41.09 31.38 10.73
C MET A 31 -40.44 30.39 9.74
N LYS A 32 -39.22 30.70 9.29
CA LYS A 32 -38.38 29.71 8.61
C LYS A 32 -38.10 28.61 9.62
N THR A 33 -38.76 27.47 9.47
CA THR A 33 -38.41 26.23 10.15
C THR A 33 -36.95 25.93 9.83
N ARG A 34 -36.08 25.95 10.85
CA ARG A 34 -34.71 25.47 10.71
C ARG A 34 -34.80 23.98 10.40
N GLN A 35 -34.40 23.60 9.21
CA GLN A 35 -34.22 22.19 8.87
C GLN A 35 -32.95 21.71 9.53
N PHE A 36 -33.04 20.69 10.37
CA PHE A 36 -31.91 19.98 10.95
C PHE A 36 -31.63 18.77 10.08
N ILE A 37 -30.36 18.45 9.92
CA ILE A 37 -29.86 17.23 9.28
C ILE A 37 -28.94 16.52 10.27
N TYR A 38 -28.81 15.22 10.14
CA TYR A 38 -27.93 14.40 10.95
C TYR A 38 -26.71 14.06 10.11
N ARG A 39 -25.53 14.51 10.55
CA ARG A 39 -24.26 14.26 9.87
C ARG A 39 -23.41 13.29 10.69
N CYS A 40 -22.89 12.25 10.01
CA CYS A 40 -21.97 11.31 10.64
C CYS A 40 -20.64 11.99 10.96
N SER A 41 -20.18 11.91 12.22
CA SER A 41 -18.90 12.47 12.67
C SER A 41 -17.69 11.71 12.13
N SER A 42 -17.87 10.44 11.72
CA SER A 42 -16.79 9.61 11.21
C SER A 42 -16.59 9.75 9.71
N CYS A 43 -17.66 9.76 8.89
CA CYS A 43 -17.54 9.77 7.43
C CYS A 43 -18.18 10.99 6.75
N GLY A 44 -18.90 11.84 7.50
CA GLY A 44 -19.56 13.03 6.99
C GLY A 44 -20.86 12.79 6.20
N HIS A 45 -21.33 11.54 6.13
CA HIS A 45 -22.62 11.21 5.49
C HIS A 45 -23.77 11.94 6.13
N GLU A 46 -24.72 12.48 5.33
CA GLU A 46 -25.84 13.26 5.80
C GLU A 46 -27.14 12.51 5.60
N GLU A 47 -27.94 12.47 6.68
CA GLU A 47 -29.28 11.87 6.69
C GLU A 47 -30.33 12.87 7.19
N PRO A 48 -31.55 12.85 6.63
CA PRO A 48 -32.65 13.72 7.10
C PRO A 48 -33.22 13.29 8.44
N LYS A 49 -32.88 12.09 8.92
CA LYS A 49 -33.35 11.51 10.19
C LYS A 49 -32.18 10.90 10.94
N TRP A 50 -32.25 10.93 12.25
CA TRP A 50 -31.28 10.23 13.10
C TRP A 50 -31.42 8.70 12.91
N LEU A 51 -30.28 8.06 12.62
CA LEU A 51 -30.15 6.61 12.55
C LEU A 51 -29.13 6.19 13.60
N GLY A 52 -29.38 5.10 14.34
CA GLY A 52 -28.45 4.59 15.33
C GLY A 52 -27.12 4.11 14.74
N ARG A 53 -27.11 3.78 13.45
CA ARG A 53 -25.94 3.35 12.70
C ARG A 53 -25.84 4.11 11.38
N CYS A 54 -24.65 4.59 11.06
CA CYS A 54 -24.42 5.26 9.78
C CYS A 54 -24.52 4.25 8.62
N PRO A 55 -25.34 4.50 7.59
CA PRO A 55 -25.48 3.58 6.48
C PRO A 55 -24.23 3.51 5.58
N GLU A 56 -23.40 4.54 5.57
CA GLU A 56 -22.22 4.62 4.72
C GLU A 56 -20.99 3.93 5.36
N CYS A 57 -20.62 4.31 6.60
CA CYS A 57 -19.45 3.75 7.27
C CYS A 57 -19.75 2.62 8.25
N GLY A 58 -21.03 2.38 8.56
CA GLY A 58 -21.43 1.32 9.46
C GLY A 58 -21.18 1.56 10.94
N GLU A 59 -20.66 2.72 11.36
CA GLU A 59 -20.41 3.04 12.76
C GLU A 59 -21.68 3.43 13.53
N TRP A 60 -21.70 3.08 14.82
CA TRP A 60 -22.83 3.31 15.69
C TRP A 60 -22.72 4.66 16.42
N ASN A 61 -23.86 5.35 16.60
CA ASN A 61 -24.01 6.60 17.36
C ASN A 61 -23.12 7.76 16.85
N THR A 62 -22.81 7.78 15.56
CA THR A 62 -21.96 8.81 14.92
C THR A 62 -22.76 9.91 14.24
N LEU A 63 -24.09 9.78 14.13
CA LEU A 63 -24.97 10.80 13.52
C LEU A 63 -25.31 11.89 14.54
N VAL A 64 -24.74 13.09 14.34
CA VAL A 64 -24.92 14.26 15.18
C VAL A 64 -25.85 15.27 14.48
N GLU A 65 -26.80 15.79 15.23
CA GLU A 65 -27.70 16.84 14.76
C GLU A 65 -26.92 18.12 14.42
N THR A 66 -27.02 18.56 13.19
CA THR A 66 -26.35 19.75 12.68
C THR A 66 -27.39 20.66 12.02
N ALA A 67 -27.33 21.96 12.26
CA ALA A 67 -28.17 22.89 11.53
C ALA A 67 -27.87 22.75 10.04
N ALA A 68 -28.90 22.49 9.23
CA ALA A 68 -28.71 22.49 7.79
C ALA A 68 -28.11 23.85 7.43
N ALA A 69 -26.93 23.83 6.84
CA ALA A 69 -26.37 25.03 6.23
C ALA A 69 -27.44 25.59 5.28
N PRO A 70 -27.72 26.91 5.27
CA PRO A 70 -28.60 27.46 4.27
C PRO A 70 -28.07 26.93 2.94
N ARG A 71 -28.93 26.35 2.10
CA ARG A 71 -28.58 26.01 0.71
C ARG A 71 -28.12 27.29 0.03
N GLY A 72 -26.94 27.73 0.42
CA GLY A 72 -26.13 28.68 -0.31
C GLY A 72 -25.80 27.99 -1.62
N LYS A 73 -26.11 28.66 -2.69
CA LYS A 73 -25.75 28.34 -4.05
C LYS A 73 -24.46 27.51 -4.01
N SER A 74 -24.48 26.33 -4.62
CA SER A 74 -23.26 25.62 -5.03
C SER A 74 -22.21 26.65 -5.38
N PRO A 75 -20.91 26.43 -5.14
CA PRO A 75 -19.88 27.28 -5.68
C PRO A 75 -19.89 27.14 -7.21
N ALA A 76 -20.93 27.71 -7.82
CA ALA A 76 -21.03 28.03 -9.23
C ALA A 76 -20.23 29.30 -9.45
N GLY A 77 -18.97 29.24 -9.09
CA GLY A 77 -17.91 30.13 -9.52
C GLY A 77 -17.17 29.56 -10.71
N ARG A 78 -17.78 28.62 -11.44
CA ARG A 78 -17.31 28.19 -12.76
C ARG A 78 -18.32 28.60 -13.81
N ARG A 79 -18.04 29.77 -14.42
CA ARG A 79 -18.48 30.23 -15.76
C ARG A 79 -19.98 30.13 -16.05
N ASP A 80 -20.70 31.23 -15.86
CA ASP A 80 -21.88 31.59 -16.68
C ASP A 80 -21.40 31.93 -18.10
N GLY A 81 -20.84 30.95 -18.77
CA GLY A 81 -20.72 30.91 -20.22
C GLY A 81 -21.74 29.87 -20.72
N PRO A 82 -22.26 29.98 -21.95
CA PRO A 82 -23.12 28.95 -22.50
C PRO A 82 -22.43 27.58 -22.30
N ALA A 83 -23.18 26.63 -21.72
CA ALA A 83 -22.67 25.27 -21.48
C ALA A 83 -22.15 24.70 -22.81
N THR A 84 -20.86 24.79 -23.03
CA THR A 84 -20.20 24.11 -24.15
C THR A 84 -20.33 22.63 -23.91
N LEU A 85 -21.01 21.92 -24.81
CA LEU A 85 -21.10 20.46 -24.76
C LEU A 85 -19.69 19.88 -24.62
N PRO A 86 -19.48 18.91 -23.74
CA PRO A 86 -18.20 18.25 -23.62
C PRO A 86 -17.79 17.67 -24.96
N GLN A 87 -16.58 17.98 -25.40
CA GLN A 87 -16.06 17.56 -26.67
C GLN A 87 -15.73 16.07 -26.61
N SER A 88 -16.39 15.27 -27.44
CA SER A 88 -16.07 13.84 -27.61
C SER A 88 -15.16 13.64 -28.79
N TRP A 89 -14.23 12.69 -28.67
CA TRP A 89 -13.26 12.36 -29.72
C TRP A 89 -13.38 10.88 -30.05
N PRO A 90 -13.35 10.48 -31.33
CA PRO A 90 -13.14 9.08 -31.69
C PRO A 90 -11.82 8.59 -31.10
N LEU A 91 -11.80 7.42 -30.48
CA LEU A 91 -10.59 6.88 -29.84
C LEU A 91 -9.41 6.80 -30.81
N ALA A 92 -9.67 6.46 -32.07
CA ALA A 92 -8.67 6.38 -33.13
C ALA A 92 -8.03 7.74 -33.50
N SER A 93 -8.70 8.87 -33.20
CA SER A 93 -8.16 10.21 -33.45
C SER A 93 -7.44 10.81 -32.23
N VAL A 94 -7.47 10.11 -31.08
CA VAL A 94 -6.71 10.51 -29.91
C VAL A 94 -5.26 10.08 -30.12
N GLU A 95 -4.39 11.04 -30.37
CA GLU A 95 -2.95 10.77 -30.32
C GLU A 95 -2.62 10.26 -28.92
N SER A 96 -2.12 9.01 -28.86
CA SER A 96 -1.46 8.52 -27.65
C SER A 96 -0.20 9.38 -27.49
N ARG A 97 -0.32 10.48 -26.79
CA ARG A 97 0.86 11.14 -26.26
C ARG A 97 1.42 10.15 -25.26
N ASP A 98 2.42 9.38 -25.68
CA ASP A 98 3.36 8.71 -24.78
C ASP A 98 4.00 9.84 -23.98
N GLY A 99 3.24 10.31 -23.00
CA GLY A 99 3.64 11.40 -22.13
C GLY A 99 4.80 10.88 -21.31
N GLY A 100 6.01 11.01 -21.87
CA GLY A 100 7.25 10.43 -21.43
C GLY A 100 7.27 10.25 -19.91
N ARG A 101 7.53 9.03 -19.47
CA ARG A 101 7.74 8.75 -18.07
C ARG A 101 8.91 9.59 -17.58
N LEU A 102 8.77 10.15 -16.41
CA LEU A 102 9.81 10.89 -15.73
C LEU A 102 10.54 9.91 -14.81
N SER A 103 11.85 9.85 -14.87
CA SER A 103 12.62 9.08 -13.90
C SER A 103 12.51 9.75 -12.53
N SER A 104 12.22 8.95 -11.50
CA SER A 104 12.29 9.41 -10.11
C SER A 104 13.72 9.55 -9.62
N GLY A 105 14.72 9.13 -10.41
CA GLY A 105 16.12 9.03 -10.01
C GLY A 105 16.41 7.87 -9.03
N ILE A 106 15.39 7.05 -8.72
CA ILE A 106 15.48 5.91 -7.82
C ILE A 106 14.99 4.66 -8.57
N ALA A 107 15.92 3.81 -9.01
CA ALA A 107 15.63 2.66 -9.88
C ALA A 107 14.56 1.72 -9.33
N GLU A 108 14.56 1.47 -8.03
CA GLU A 108 13.57 0.60 -7.38
C GLU A 108 12.17 1.23 -7.32
N LEU A 109 12.08 2.57 -7.21
CA LEU A 109 10.80 3.28 -7.30
C LEU A 109 10.28 3.28 -8.74
N ASP A 110 11.16 3.58 -9.71
CA ASP A 110 10.80 3.57 -11.13
C ASP A 110 10.30 2.19 -11.58
N ARG A 111 10.92 1.12 -11.09
CA ARG A 111 10.49 -0.25 -11.35
C ARG A 111 9.04 -0.49 -10.91
N VAL A 112 8.71 -0.16 -9.66
CA VAL A 112 7.36 -0.39 -9.11
C VAL A 112 6.32 0.50 -9.80
N LEU A 113 6.72 1.67 -10.27
CA LEU A 113 5.88 2.56 -11.06
C LEU A 113 5.69 2.06 -12.52
N GLY A 114 6.41 1.02 -12.94
CA GLY A 114 6.35 0.46 -14.28
C GLY A 114 7.23 1.21 -15.28
N GLY A 115 8.37 1.73 -14.82
CA GLY A 115 9.40 2.42 -15.60
C GLY A 115 9.46 3.93 -15.40
N GLY A 116 8.90 4.45 -14.30
CA GLY A 116 8.98 5.86 -13.91
C GLY A 116 7.63 6.53 -13.67
N ILE A 117 7.67 7.79 -13.27
CA ILE A 117 6.52 8.61 -12.90
C ILE A 117 5.76 9.02 -14.17
N MET A 118 4.48 8.70 -14.25
CA MET A 118 3.63 9.15 -15.35
C MET A 118 3.14 10.57 -15.08
N LYS A 119 3.20 11.45 -16.07
CA LYS A 119 2.58 12.78 -16.00
C LYS A 119 1.07 12.67 -15.89
N ARG A 120 0.44 13.67 -15.30
CA ARG A 120 -1.02 13.75 -15.06
C ARG A 120 -1.56 12.58 -14.26
N SER A 121 -0.71 12.04 -13.36
CA SER A 121 -1.06 10.92 -12.49
C SER A 121 -0.92 11.26 -11.02
N ALA A 122 -1.69 10.55 -10.21
CA ALA A 122 -1.63 10.60 -8.77
C ALA A 122 -1.20 9.24 -8.20
N ILE A 123 -0.22 9.27 -7.31
CA ILE A 123 0.38 8.12 -6.66
C ILE A 123 0.13 8.23 -5.16
N LEU A 124 -0.50 7.24 -4.56
CA LEU A 124 -0.66 7.12 -3.11
C LEU A 124 0.46 6.24 -2.54
N VAL A 125 1.15 6.72 -1.52
CA VAL A 125 2.18 5.96 -0.80
C VAL A 125 1.68 5.70 0.62
N GLY A 126 1.25 4.46 0.87
CA GLY A 126 0.80 3.97 2.17
C GLY A 126 1.90 3.25 2.94
N GLY A 127 1.80 3.20 4.26
CA GLY A 127 2.73 2.44 5.10
C GLY A 127 2.66 2.88 6.56
N GLU A 128 3.21 2.07 7.47
CA GLU A 128 3.28 2.39 8.90
C GLU A 128 4.03 3.71 9.17
N PRO A 129 3.72 4.41 10.27
CA PRO A 129 4.53 5.53 10.73
C PRO A 129 6.00 5.11 10.93
N GLY A 130 6.95 5.97 10.50
CA GLY A 130 8.38 5.68 10.66
C GLY A 130 8.99 4.72 9.65
N ILE A 131 8.22 4.16 8.71
CA ILE A 131 8.75 3.20 7.72
C ILE A 131 9.68 3.82 6.68
N GLY A 132 9.62 5.14 6.49
CA GLY A 132 10.49 5.86 5.56
C GLY A 132 9.77 6.54 4.39
N LYS A 133 8.43 6.68 4.42
CA LYS A 133 7.65 7.34 3.35
C LYS A 133 8.15 8.75 3.02
N SER A 134 8.23 9.60 4.05
CA SER A 134 8.72 10.98 3.91
C SER A 134 10.18 11.05 3.43
N THR A 135 10.99 10.07 3.82
CA THR A 135 12.38 9.92 3.34
C THR A 135 12.40 9.59 1.86
N LEU A 136 11.59 8.61 1.41
CA LEU A 136 11.47 8.24 0.00
C LEU A 136 11.02 9.43 -0.85
N LEU A 137 10.00 10.17 -0.39
CA LEU A 137 9.50 11.33 -1.11
C LEU A 137 10.54 12.42 -1.26
N LEU A 138 11.26 12.74 -0.17
CA LEU A 138 12.30 13.78 -0.21
C LEU A 138 13.49 13.37 -1.09
N GLN A 139 13.90 12.09 -1.04
CA GLN A 139 14.93 11.56 -1.92
C GLN A 139 14.48 11.57 -3.39
N ALA A 140 13.23 11.16 -3.67
CA ALA A 140 12.67 11.23 -5.02
C ALA A 140 12.52 12.66 -5.52
N ALA A 141 12.10 13.60 -4.67
CA ALA A 141 12.03 15.02 -5.00
C ALA A 141 13.39 15.59 -5.43
N ALA A 142 14.47 15.19 -4.73
CA ALA A 142 15.83 15.64 -5.01
C ALA A 142 16.46 14.94 -6.22
N ALA A 143 16.16 13.65 -6.43
CA ALA A 143 16.76 12.82 -7.47
C ALA A 143 16.02 12.87 -8.81
N ALA A 144 14.72 13.26 -8.82
CA ALA A 144 13.89 13.18 -10.02
C ALA A 144 14.48 13.96 -11.21
N GLU A 145 14.53 13.31 -12.36
CA GLU A 145 15.01 13.89 -13.63
C GLU A 145 13.91 14.67 -14.34
N ILE A 146 13.51 15.80 -13.74
CA ILE A 146 12.45 16.67 -14.26
C ILE A 146 12.99 18.03 -14.68
N LYS A 147 12.40 18.63 -15.70
CA LYS A 147 12.78 19.99 -16.16
C LYS A 147 12.08 21.12 -15.41
N GLY A 148 11.17 20.81 -14.48
CA GLY A 148 10.34 21.77 -13.75
C GLY A 148 10.68 21.86 -12.28
N ARG A 149 9.86 22.62 -11.55
CA ARG A 149 9.92 22.72 -10.09
C ARG A 149 9.24 21.55 -9.42
N VAL A 150 9.69 21.22 -8.23
CA VAL A 150 9.05 20.31 -7.29
C VAL A 150 8.43 21.13 -6.18
N LEU A 151 7.17 20.89 -5.86
CA LEU A 151 6.53 21.48 -4.69
C LEU A 151 6.37 20.42 -3.61
N TYR A 152 7.04 20.62 -2.47
CA TYR A 152 6.92 19.77 -1.29
C TYR A 152 5.97 20.42 -0.29
N ILE A 153 4.86 19.78 -0.03
CA ILE A 153 3.79 20.28 0.86
C ILE A 153 3.83 19.46 2.13
N SER A 154 4.08 20.09 3.26
CA SER A 154 4.08 19.46 4.57
C SER A 154 3.03 20.08 5.48
N GLY A 155 2.20 19.24 6.08
CA GLY A 155 1.30 19.66 7.15
C GLY A 155 1.76 19.26 8.54
N GLU A 156 2.90 18.53 8.64
CA GLU A 156 3.40 17.98 9.91
C GLU A 156 4.75 18.61 10.33
N GLU A 157 5.60 18.93 9.37
CA GLU A 157 6.96 19.42 9.61
C GLU A 157 7.15 20.84 9.12
N SER A 158 8.02 21.59 9.81
CA SER A 158 8.45 22.92 9.37
C SER A 158 9.49 22.83 8.25
N ALA A 159 9.70 23.93 7.52
CA ALA A 159 10.69 23.99 6.45
C ALA A 159 12.13 23.72 6.97
N GLU A 160 12.44 24.17 8.19
CA GLU A 160 13.72 23.91 8.85
C GLU A 160 13.92 22.44 9.14
N GLN A 161 12.88 21.72 9.59
CA GLN A 161 12.94 20.28 9.87
C GLN A 161 13.14 19.49 8.58
N ILE A 162 12.45 19.85 7.51
CA ILE A 162 12.63 19.25 6.19
C ILE A 162 14.06 19.49 5.67
N LYS A 163 14.59 20.73 5.84
CA LYS A 163 15.96 21.05 5.46
C LYS A 163 16.98 20.23 6.24
N LEU A 164 16.84 20.16 7.57
CA LEU A 164 17.71 19.32 8.41
C LEU A 164 17.70 17.85 7.98
N ARG A 165 16.52 17.33 7.61
CA ARG A 165 16.39 15.97 7.05
C ARG A 165 17.13 15.86 5.72
N ALA A 166 16.98 16.80 4.81
CA ALA A 166 17.68 16.81 3.52
C ALA A 166 19.19 16.81 3.70
N ASP A 167 19.71 17.60 4.65
CA ASP A 167 21.14 17.68 4.96
C ASP A 167 21.66 16.35 5.53
N ARG A 168 20.93 15.74 6.47
CA ARG A 168 21.26 14.42 7.03
C ARG A 168 21.29 13.32 5.96
N LEU A 169 20.41 13.38 4.99
CA LEU A 169 20.36 12.45 3.86
C LEU A 169 21.46 12.73 2.82
N GLY A 170 22.24 13.80 2.96
CA GLY A 170 23.28 14.19 2.02
C GLY A 170 22.77 14.76 0.70
N LEU A 171 21.50 15.17 0.63
CA LEU A 171 20.88 15.67 -0.60
C LEU A 171 21.37 17.05 -1.01
N SER A 172 21.95 17.81 -0.08
CA SER A 172 22.49 19.15 -0.32
C SER A 172 23.71 19.15 -1.26
N ASN A 173 24.41 18.04 -1.40
CA ASN A 173 25.62 17.94 -2.22
C ASN A 173 25.33 17.65 -3.70
N GLY A 174 24.08 17.38 -4.08
CA GLY A 174 23.66 16.95 -5.43
C GLY A 174 23.07 18.05 -6.33
N GLY A 175 22.91 19.27 -5.86
CA GLY A 175 22.52 20.42 -6.69
C GLY A 175 21.05 20.57 -7.07
N ASN A 176 20.17 19.65 -6.71
CA ASN A 176 18.76 19.69 -7.12
C ASN A 176 17.80 20.31 -6.09
N LEU A 177 18.29 20.67 -4.89
CA LEU A 177 17.45 21.27 -3.84
C LEU A 177 16.90 22.65 -4.23
N GLU A 178 17.58 23.41 -5.10
CA GLU A 178 17.12 24.70 -5.59
C GLU A 178 15.80 24.62 -6.39
N ARG A 179 15.46 23.42 -6.91
CA ARG A 179 14.21 23.19 -7.63
C ARG A 179 13.06 22.78 -6.72
N ILE A 180 13.34 22.52 -5.44
CA ILE A 180 12.35 22.10 -4.47
C ILE A 180 11.86 23.31 -3.70
N GLU A 181 10.60 23.68 -3.92
CA GLU A 181 9.91 24.68 -3.10
C GLU A 181 9.14 23.95 -1.99
N VAL A 182 9.21 24.49 -0.78
CA VAL A 182 8.55 23.90 0.39
C VAL A 182 7.47 24.86 0.88
N ILE A 183 6.27 24.31 1.10
CA ILE A 183 5.18 25.02 1.77
C ILE A 183 4.72 24.20 2.98
N CYS A 184 4.65 24.86 4.15
CA CYS A 184 4.23 24.22 5.41
C CYS A 184 2.80 24.62 5.75
N THR A 185 1.83 23.97 5.13
CA THR A 185 0.41 24.21 5.35
C THR A 185 -0.41 22.95 5.05
N GLY A 186 -1.56 22.81 5.73
CA GLY A 186 -2.60 21.86 5.36
C GLY A 186 -3.79 22.49 4.64
N SER A 187 -3.81 23.83 4.48
CA SER A 187 -4.92 24.55 3.85
C SER A 187 -4.95 24.32 2.34
N LEU A 188 -6.01 23.69 1.84
CA LEU A 188 -6.17 23.44 0.40
C LEU A 188 -6.17 24.75 -0.40
N ALA A 189 -6.78 25.81 0.10
CA ALA A 189 -6.84 27.10 -0.59
C ALA A 189 -5.45 27.71 -0.78
N GLU A 190 -4.56 27.64 0.23
CA GLU A 190 -3.18 28.12 0.14
C GLU A 190 -2.36 27.24 -0.81
N ILE A 191 -2.59 25.92 -0.78
CA ILE A 191 -1.95 24.97 -1.68
C ILE A 191 -2.33 25.28 -3.13
N GLU A 192 -3.63 25.46 -3.44
CA GLU A 192 -4.10 25.78 -4.79
C GLU A 192 -3.54 27.11 -5.31
N MET A 193 -3.49 28.14 -4.46
CA MET A 193 -2.85 29.40 -4.83
C MET A 193 -1.38 29.20 -5.19
N THR A 194 -0.65 28.40 -4.40
CA THR A 194 0.75 28.09 -4.65
C THR A 194 0.95 27.25 -5.91
N LEU A 195 0.11 26.22 -6.13
CA LEU A 195 0.12 25.41 -7.34
C LEU A 195 -0.04 26.26 -8.60
N ASN A 196 -0.97 27.23 -8.59
CA ASN A 196 -1.22 28.11 -9.72
C ASN A 196 -0.09 29.10 -9.96
N ALA A 197 0.61 29.53 -8.90
CA ALA A 197 1.75 30.44 -8.99
C ALA A 197 3.03 29.72 -9.44
N VAL A 198 3.35 28.56 -8.85
CA VAL A 198 4.60 27.82 -9.07
C VAL A 198 4.53 26.95 -10.33
N LYS A 199 3.37 26.38 -10.63
CA LYS A 199 3.12 25.41 -11.72
C LYS A 199 4.14 24.27 -11.70
N PRO A 200 4.24 23.52 -10.59
CA PRO A 200 5.23 22.47 -10.44
C PRO A 200 4.97 21.31 -11.39
N SER A 201 6.05 20.62 -11.81
CA SER A 201 5.95 19.37 -12.56
C SER A 201 5.78 18.13 -11.66
N LEU A 202 6.17 18.27 -10.37
CA LEU A 202 6.05 17.21 -9.37
C LEU A 202 5.59 17.80 -8.04
N ILE A 203 4.60 17.17 -7.44
CA ILE A 203 3.98 17.59 -6.18
C ILE A 203 4.11 16.44 -5.18
N MET A 204 4.65 16.74 -4.00
CA MET A 204 4.78 15.82 -2.88
C MET A 204 3.95 16.33 -1.72
N VAL A 205 3.00 15.52 -1.22
CA VAL A 205 2.14 15.87 -0.07
C VAL A 205 2.42 14.93 1.09
N ASP A 206 2.91 15.48 2.20
CA ASP A 206 3.27 14.76 3.42
C ASP A 206 2.61 15.42 4.65
N SER A 207 1.42 14.96 5.06
CA SER A 207 0.61 13.83 4.59
C SER A 207 -0.82 14.23 4.20
N ALA A 208 -1.55 13.34 3.55
CA ALA A 208 -2.96 13.58 3.20
C ALA A 208 -3.86 13.80 4.43
N GLN A 209 -3.45 13.30 5.61
CA GLN A 209 -4.19 13.44 6.86
C GLN A 209 -4.24 14.87 7.40
N THR A 210 -3.26 15.69 7.06
CA THR A 210 -3.16 17.07 7.54
C THR A 210 -3.92 18.06 6.68
N LEU A 211 -4.37 17.63 5.50
CA LEU A 211 -5.09 18.48 4.56
C LEU A 211 -6.48 18.85 5.08
N PHE A 212 -6.85 20.09 4.89
CA PHE A 212 -8.19 20.60 5.22
C PHE A 212 -8.65 21.69 4.24
N SER A 213 -9.97 21.79 4.10
CA SER A 213 -10.66 22.83 3.36
C SER A 213 -11.89 23.31 4.13
N ALA A 214 -12.11 24.61 4.16
CA ALA A 214 -13.34 25.17 4.73
C ALA A 214 -14.60 24.71 3.96
N ASP A 215 -14.47 24.46 2.66
CA ASP A 215 -15.57 24.05 1.80
C ASP A 215 -16.04 22.62 2.05
N ALA A 216 -15.18 21.76 2.61
CA ALA A 216 -15.54 20.39 2.97
C ALA A 216 -16.45 20.28 4.21
N GLY A 217 -16.65 21.39 4.95
CA GLY A 217 -17.65 21.52 6.00
C GLY A 217 -17.51 20.59 7.21
N SER A 218 -16.40 19.88 7.36
CA SER A 218 -16.12 18.94 8.43
C SER A 218 -14.84 19.33 9.20
N ILE A 219 -14.63 18.69 10.36
CA ILE A 219 -13.45 18.96 11.20
C ILE A 219 -12.17 18.50 10.46
N PRO A 220 -11.07 19.26 10.50
CA PRO A 220 -9.77 18.83 9.98
C PRO A 220 -9.35 17.45 10.50
N GLY A 221 -8.70 16.63 9.63
CA GLY A 221 -8.30 15.26 9.96
C GLY A 221 -9.38 14.19 9.77
N THR A 222 -10.61 14.57 9.41
CA THR A 222 -11.66 13.59 9.08
C THR A 222 -11.48 12.98 7.70
N ILE A 223 -12.03 11.79 7.48
CA ILE A 223 -12.00 11.09 6.18
C ILE A 223 -12.61 11.95 5.05
N SER A 224 -13.67 12.70 5.36
CA SER A 224 -14.33 13.60 4.39
C SER A 224 -13.39 14.72 3.93
N GLN A 225 -12.64 15.33 4.85
CA GLN A 225 -11.64 16.35 4.53
C GLN A 225 -10.55 15.78 3.63
N MET A 226 -10.00 14.64 4.04
CA MET A 226 -8.94 13.95 3.31
C MET A 226 -9.39 13.60 1.88
N LYS A 227 -10.62 13.06 1.74
CA LYS A 227 -11.19 12.71 0.44
C LYS A 227 -11.39 13.94 -0.44
N PHE A 228 -11.98 15.00 0.11
CA PHE A 228 -12.24 16.25 -0.62
C PHE A 228 -10.94 16.89 -1.10
N CYS A 229 -9.98 17.13 -0.20
CA CYS A 229 -8.72 17.75 -0.54
C CYS A 229 -7.91 16.91 -1.55
N SER A 230 -7.87 15.59 -1.36
CA SER A 230 -7.19 14.69 -2.30
C SER A 230 -7.85 14.70 -3.68
N PHE A 231 -9.20 14.75 -3.76
CA PHE A 231 -9.93 14.83 -5.02
C PHE A 231 -9.58 16.13 -5.77
N GLU A 232 -9.57 17.28 -5.11
CA GLU A 232 -9.22 18.56 -5.73
C GLU A 232 -7.78 18.56 -6.25
N LEU A 233 -6.81 18.06 -5.45
CA LEU A 233 -5.42 17.95 -5.89
C LEU A 233 -5.25 17.00 -7.08
N VAL A 234 -5.92 15.85 -7.08
CA VAL A 234 -5.89 14.91 -8.20
C VAL A 234 -6.52 15.54 -9.44
N SER A 235 -7.60 16.27 -9.29
CA SER A 235 -8.28 16.99 -10.39
C SER A 235 -7.35 18.04 -11.00
N TRP A 236 -6.68 18.83 -10.15
CA TRP A 236 -5.70 19.82 -10.60
C TRP A 236 -4.58 19.17 -11.41
N VAL A 237 -4.01 18.07 -10.93
CA VAL A 237 -2.92 17.34 -11.62
C VAL A 237 -3.36 16.80 -12.98
N LYS A 238 -4.60 16.31 -13.10
CA LYS A 238 -5.13 15.80 -14.38
C LYS A 238 -5.31 16.90 -15.44
N GLU A 239 -5.54 18.12 -15.01
CA GLU A 239 -5.64 19.28 -15.89
C GLU A 239 -4.28 19.90 -16.26
N HIS A 240 -3.21 19.58 -15.51
CA HIS A 240 -1.87 20.15 -15.67
C HIS A 240 -0.83 19.04 -15.96
N ASP A 241 0.31 19.41 -16.55
CA ASP A 241 1.42 18.49 -16.84
C ASP A 241 2.27 18.19 -15.59
N ALA A 242 1.63 17.76 -14.51
CA ALA A 242 2.25 17.48 -13.23
C ALA A 242 1.99 16.04 -12.79
N ALA A 243 2.77 15.55 -11.82
CA ALA A 243 2.50 14.30 -11.11
C ALA A 243 2.39 14.57 -9.61
N LEU A 244 1.58 13.78 -8.91
CA LEU A 244 1.29 13.95 -7.50
C LEU A 244 1.65 12.68 -6.72
N PHE A 245 2.42 12.83 -5.66
CA PHE A 245 2.58 11.84 -4.60
C PHE A 245 1.83 12.28 -3.35
N LEU A 246 0.98 11.40 -2.84
CA LEU A 246 0.24 11.57 -1.60
C LEU A 246 0.73 10.55 -0.58
N VAL A 247 1.25 10.97 0.56
CA VAL A 247 1.55 10.07 1.69
C VAL A 247 0.31 9.85 2.51
N ALA A 248 0.07 8.59 2.89
CA ALA A 248 -0.95 8.22 3.87
C ALA A 248 -0.40 7.24 4.91
N HIS A 249 -0.84 7.40 6.17
CA HIS A 249 -0.50 6.49 7.26
C HIS A 249 -1.49 5.33 7.34
N ILE A 250 -1.00 4.12 7.59
CA ILE A 250 -1.79 2.90 7.80
C ILE A 250 -1.82 2.59 9.30
N THR A 251 -2.92 2.05 9.81
CA THR A 251 -2.98 1.52 11.19
C THR A 251 -2.22 0.20 11.28
N LYS A 252 -1.82 -0.21 12.51
CA LYS A 252 -1.08 -1.45 12.80
C LYS A 252 -1.76 -2.73 12.32
N GLU A 253 -3.05 -2.69 12.04
CA GLU A 253 -3.84 -3.82 11.54
C GLU A 253 -3.79 -3.94 10.01
N GLY A 254 -2.94 -3.16 9.32
CA GLY A 254 -2.84 -3.15 7.86
C GLY A 254 -4.09 -2.59 7.16
N VAL A 255 -5.07 -2.14 7.95
CA VAL A 255 -6.27 -1.48 7.47
C VAL A 255 -6.01 0.01 7.52
N ILE A 256 -5.96 0.62 6.35
CA ILE A 256 -5.87 2.05 6.22
C ILE A 256 -7.13 2.66 6.84
N ALA A 257 -7.06 3.28 8.01
CA ALA A 257 -8.15 4.08 8.55
C ALA A 257 -8.38 5.27 7.58
N GLY A 258 -9.38 5.12 6.69
CA GLY A 258 -9.73 6.13 5.70
C GLY A 258 -9.08 6.01 4.30
N PRO A 259 -7.87 5.49 4.08
CA PRO A 259 -7.20 5.52 2.78
C PRO A 259 -7.74 4.56 1.73
N LYS A 260 -8.46 3.47 2.04
CA LYS A 260 -9.14 2.66 1.00
C LYS A 260 -10.00 3.52 0.08
N MET A 261 -10.58 4.62 0.59
CA MET A 261 -11.33 5.58 -0.22
C MET A 261 -10.43 6.41 -1.14
N LEU A 262 -9.17 6.68 -0.74
CA LEU A 262 -8.21 7.39 -1.58
C LEU A 262 -7.67 6.51 -2.72
N GLU A 263 -7.61 5.18 -2.54
CA GLU A 263 -7.16 4.24 -3.57
C GLU A 263 -7.99 4.35 -4.86
N HIS A 264 -9.28 4.67 -4.74
CA HIS A 264 -10.14 4.84 -5.92
C HIS A 264 -9.88 6.15 -6.66
N LEU A 265 -9.39 7.18 -5.98
CA LEU A 265 -9.12 8.50 -6.56
C LEU A 265 -7.81 8.55 -7.35
N VAL A 266 -6.82 7.76 -6.94
CA VAL A 266 -5.48 7.77 -7.52
C VAL A 266 -5.29 6.73 -8.62
N ASP A 267 -4.25 6.89 -9.41
CA ASP A 267 -3.94 6.00 -10.52
C ASP A 267 -3.02 4.85 -10.09
N THR A 268 -2.15 5.09 -9.12
CA THR A 268 -1.21 4.11 -8.56
C THR A 268 -1.27 4.13 -7.04
N VAL A 269 -1.26 2.96 -6.42
CA VAL A 269 -1.20 2.78 -4.96
C VAL A 269 0.01 1.93 -4.63
N LEU A 270 0.91 2.49 -3.86
CA LEU A 270 2.12 1.85 -3.37
C LEU A 270 2.01 1.61 -1.86
N TYR A 271 2.38 0.41 -1.43
CA TYR A 271 2.51 0.07 -0.01
C TYR A 271 3.96 -0.11 0.35
N PHE A 272 4.36 0.57 1.41
CA PHE A 272 5.69 0.46 1.97
C PHE A 272 5.63 -0.43 3.22
N GLU A 273 6.32 -1.56 3.17
CA GLU A 273 6.29 -2.61 4.19
C GLU A 273 7.70 -2.82 4.75
N GLN A 274 7.79 -3.11 6.03
CA GLN A 274 9.04 -3.50 6.67
C GLN A 274 9.06 -5.01 6.86
N ASN A 275 10.22 -5.62 6.69
CA ASN A 275 10.41 -6.98 7.11
C ASN A 275 10.36 -7.07 8.64
N ASP A 276 9.74 -8.14 9.18
CA ASP A 276 9.68 -8.31 10.63
C ASP A 276 11.09 -8.35 11.24
N LYS A 277 11.30 -7.53 12.27
CA LYS A 277 12.60 -7.36 12.96
C LYS A 277 13.16 -8.63 13.61
N THR A 278 12.38 -9.71 13.66
CA THR A 278 12.72 -10.97 14.35
C THR A 278 13.57 -11.93 13.54
N GLY A 279 13.73 -11.71 12.23
CA GLY A 279 14.57 -12.53 11.36
C GLY A 279 15.63 -11.67 10.68
N GLY A 280 16.65 -11.22 11.45
CA GLY A 280 17.73 -10.42 10.87
C GLY A 280 18.36 -11.15 9.67
N LEU A 281 18.44 -10.45 8.53
CA LEU A 281 19.30 -10.85 7.43
C LEU A 281 20.72 -11.08 7.96
N SER A 282 21.47 -11.99 7.34
CA SER A 282 22.90 -12.12 7.61
C SER A 282 23.58 -10.77 7.43
N GLY A 283 23.87 -10.07 8.54
CA GLY A 283 24.41 -8.72 8.53
C GLY A 283 23.49 -7.63 9.08
N GLY A 284 22.27 -7.96 9.61
CA GLY A 284 21.42 -6.97 10.31
C GLY A 284 20.80 -5.87 9.43
N GLN A 285 20.73 -6.05 8.09
CA GLN A 285 20.18 -5.05 7.20
C GLN A 285 18.66 -4.96 7.35
N ASP A 286 18.17 -3.74 7.59
CA ASP A 286 16.75 -3.40 7.74
C ASP A 286 16.11 -3.15 6.37
N CYS A 287 15.57 -4.21 5.76
CA CYS A 287 14.97 -4.14 4.44
C CYS A 287 13.54 -3.58 4.47
N ARG A 288 13.25 -2.80 3.46
CA ARG A 288 11.93 -2.23 3.16
C ARG A 288 11.49 -2.69 1.78
N PHE A 289 10.23 -3.06 1.68
CA PHE A 289 9.59 -3.48 0.44
C PHE A 289 8.57 -2.45 0.00
N LEU A 290 8.65 -2.04 -1.25
CA LEU A 290 7.67 -1.18 -1.89
C LEU A 290 6.89 -2.02 -2.91
N ARG A 291 5.57 -2.18 -2.71
CA ARG A 291 4.70 -2.98 -3.57
C ARG A 291 3.60 -2.11 -4.16
N ALA A 292 3.25 -2.34 -5.42
CA ALA A 292 2.05 -1.77 -6.01
C ALA A 292 0.85 -2.66 -5.71
N SER A 293 -0.21 -2.11 -5.12
CA SER A 293 -1.52 -2.78 -5.03
C SER A 293 -2.45 -2.39 -6.18
N LYS A 294 -2.19 -1.23 -6.80
CA LYS A 294 -2.88 -0.72 -7.97
C LYS A 294 -1.88 0.04 -8.83
N ASN A 295 -1.86 -0.23 -10.13
CA ASN A 295 -1.07 0.54 -11.08
C ASN A 295 -1.78 0.55 -12.45
N ARG A 296 -2.30 1.71 -12.88
CA ARG A 296 -2.96 1.87 -14.18
C ARG A 296 -1.97 1.93 -15.34
N PHE A 297 -0.69 2.12 -15.05
CA PHE A 297 0.36 2.37 -16.03
C PHE A 297 1.42 1.26 -16.10
N GLY A 298 1.26 0.21 -15.29
CA GLY A 298 2.22 -0.90 -15.24
C GLY A 298 1.68 -2.10 -14.48
N SER A 299 2.53 -3.12 -14.33
CA SER A 299 2.21 -4.30 -13.53
C SER A 299 2.12 -3.96 -12.05
N VAL A 300 1.24 -4.64 -11.33
CA VAL A 300 1.18 -4.62 -9.86
C VAL A 300 2.11 -5.66 -9.22
N ASP A 301 2.71 -6.54 -10.04
CA ASP A 301 3.56 -7.62 -9.54
C ASP A 301 4.98 -7.16 -9.19
N GLU A 302 5.37 -5.93 -9.57
CA GLU A 302 6.73 -5.45 -9.31
C GLU A 302 6.94 -5.10 -7.83
N ILE A 303 8.17 -5.38 -7.38
CA ILE A 303 8.61 -5.06 -6.02
C ILE A 303 9.87 -4.20 -6.07
N GLY A 304 9.89 -3.14 -5.27
CA GLY A 304 11.07 -2.35 -4.97
C GLY A 304 11.66 -2.76 -3.62
N ILE A 305 12.96 -2.96 -3.57
CA ILE A 305 13.67 -3.40 -2.37
C ILE A 305 14.69 -2.34 -1.97
N PHE A 306 14.56 -1.88 -0.73
CA PHE A 306 15.41 -0.86 -0.15
C PHE A 306 16.01 -1.34 1.18
N THR A 307 17.17 -0.81 1.51
CA THR A 307 17.74 -0.88 2.86
C THR A 307 17.72 0.51 3.49
N MET A 308 17.48 0.59 4.80
CA MET A 308 17.55 1.83 5.54
C MET A 308 18.94 2.01 6.12
N GLY A 309 19.63 3.07 5.72
CA GLY A 309 20.95 3.44 6.20
C GLY A 309 20.99 4.88 6.71
N GLU A 310 22.19 5.35 7.08
CA GLU A 310 22.41 6.73 7.54
C GLU A 310 22.03 7.76 6.47
N ARG A 311 22.18 7.43 5.19
CA ARG A 311 21.83 8.26 4.05
C ARG A 311 20.40 8.04 3.56
N GLY A 312 19.55 7.44 4.38
CA GLY A 312 18.14 7.16 4.05
C GLY A 312 17.94 5.81 3.38
N LEU A 313 17.02 5.77 2.41
CA LEU A 313 16.66 4.58 1.66
C LEU A 313 17.64 4.39 0.51
N LEU A 314 18.30 3.25 0.50
CA LEU A 314 19.24 2.85 -0.55
C LEU A 314 18.62 1.70 -1.35
N PRO A 315 18.54 1.81 -2.69
CA PRO A 315 18.12 0.70 -3.54
C PRO A 315 19.04 -0.50 -3.37
N VAL A 316 18.46 -1.70 -3.33
CA VAL A 316 19.25 -2.94 -3.32
C VAL A 316 19.45 -3.40 -4.75
N GLU A 317 20.68 -3.31 -5.25
CA GLU A 317 21.03 -3.69 -6.63
C GLU A 317 21.02 -5.20 -6.82
N ASP A 318 21.67 -5.94 -5.92
CA ASP A 318 21.72 -7.41 -5.93
C ASP A 318 20.72 -7.99 -4.92
N THR A 319 19.50 -8.19 -5.39
CA THR A 319 18.41 -8.77 -4.57
C THR A 319 18.47 -10.29 -4.53
N GLY A 320 19.23 -10.91 -5.44
CA GLY A 320 19.24 -12.36 -5.60
C GLY A 320 19.78 -13.10 -4.37
N ALA A 321 20.85 -12.59 -3.75
CA ALA A 321 21.50 -13.20 -2.59
C ALA A 321 21.05 -12.60 -1.24
N LEU A 322 20.17 -11.60 -1.24
CA LEU A 322 19.79 -10.82 -0.06
C LEU A 322 19.27 -11.69 1.10
N PHE A 323 18.59 -12.79 0.79
CA PHE A 323 17.94 -13.69 1.76
C PHE A 323 18.68 -15.01 1.94
N LEU A 324 19.95 -15.08 1.51
CA LEU A 324 20.82 -16.22 1.74
C LEU A 324 21.70 -15.98 2.95
N VAL A 325 21.82 -17.00 3.78
CA VAL A 325 22.76 -16.98 4.91
C VAL A 325 24.14 -17.37 4.40
N LYS A 326 25.12 -16.47 4.50
CA LYS A 326 26.51 -16.79 4.17
C LYS A 326 27.04 -17.82 5.18
N ARG A 327 27.53 -18.96 4.69
CA ARG A 327 28.15 -20.04 5.48
C ARG A 327 29.46 -20.47 4.87
N GLU A 328 30.34 -20.86 5.74
CA GLU A 328 31.54 -21.60 5.35
C GLU A 328 31.25 -23.09 5.54
N GLY A 329 31.34 -23.87 4.46
CA GLY A 329 31.15 -25.33 4.50
C GLY A 329 29.75 -25.83 4.09
N ALA A 330 29.46 -27.08 4.50
CA ALA A 330 28.20 -27.76 4.13
C ALA A 330 26.96 -27.18 4.83
N TYR A 331 25.84 -27.28 4.20
CA TYR A 331 24.56 -26.90 4.83
C TYR A 331 24.25 -27.87 5.99
N PRO A 332 23.67 -27.34 7.09
CA PRO A 332 23.12 -28.23 8.11
C PRO A 332 21.87 -28.92 7.60
N PRO A 333 21.53 -30.11 8.15
CA PRO A 333 20.24 -30.74 7.84
C PRO A 333 19.06 -29.80 8.10
N GLY A 334 18.04 -29.86 7.23
CA GLY A 334 16.89 -29.01 7.32
C GLY A 334 16.98 -27.70 6.55
N VAL A 335 18.07 -27.42 5.86
CA VAL A 335 18.25 -26.20 5.07
C VAL A 335 18.14 -26.49 3.58
N ALA A 336 17.30 -25.71 2.87
CA ALA A 336 17.17 -25.74 1.41
C ALA A 336 17.12 -24.31 0.84
N THR A 337 17.71 -24.12 -0.33
CA THR A 337 17.62 -22.85 -1.06
C THR A 337 16.52 -22.92 -2.11
N ALA A 338 15.51 -22.07 -1.96
CA ALA A 338 14.39 -21.94 -2.90
C ALA A 338 14.62 -20.75 -3.84
N ALA A 339 14.38 -20.95 -5.14
CA ALA A 339 14.30 -19.86 -6.10
C ALA A 339 12.85 -19.46 -6.28
N VAL A 340 12.42 -18.41 -5.60
CA VAL A 340 11.05 -17.90 -5.60
C VAL A 340 10.91 -16.69 -6.51
N LEU A 341 9.72 -16.49 -7.06
CA LEU A 341 9.39 -15.33 -7.87
C LEU A 341 8.64 -14.30 -7.01
N GLU A 342 9.19 -13.11 -6.95
CA GLU A 342 8.55 -11.95 -6.36
C GLU A 342 8.40 -10.87 -7.43
N GLY A 343 7.16 -10.67 -7.88
CA GLY A 343 6.91 -9.85 -9.06
C GLY A 343 7.52 -10.46 -10.31
N THR A 344 8.40 -9.72 -10.96
CA THR A 344 9.15 -10.20 -12.12
C THR A 344 10.55 -10.71 -11.77
N ARG A 345 10.98 -10.58 -10.51
CA ARG A 345 12.31 -10.96 -10.03
C ARG A 345 12.34 -12.35 -9.45
N THR A 346 13.42 -13.06 -9.75
CA THR A 346 13.78 -14.26 -8.99
C THR A 346 14.64 -13.87 -7.81
N ILE A 347 14.25 -14.34 -6.64
CA ILE A 347 14.97 -14.16 -5.38
C ILE A 347 15.30 -15.54 -4.84
N LEU A 348 16.56 -15.76 -4.41
CA LEU A 348 16.92 -16.97 -3.69
C LEU A 348 16.70 -16.75 -2.20
N VAL A 349 15.95 -17.66 -1.59
CA VAL A 349 15.62 -17.63 -0.16
C VAL A 349 16.02 -18.93 0.50
N GLU A 350 16.50 -18.83 1.71
CA GLU A 350 16.82 -20.02 2.49
C GLU A 350 15.60 -20.43 3.33
N ILE A 351 15.18 -21.68 3.18
CA ILE A 351 14.16 -22.33 3.99
C ILE A 351 14.87 -23.16 5.04
N GLN A 352 14.48 -22.98 6.29
CA GLN A 352 14.98 -23.75 7.44
C GLN A 352 13.83 -24.55 8.02
N ALA A 353 13.96 -25.85 8.08
CA ALA A 353 13.01 -26.78 8.66
C ALA A 353 13.63 -27.50 9.86
N LEU A 354 12.82 -27.72 10.89
CA LEU A 354 13.16 -28.56 12.03
C LEU A 354 11.98 -29.49 12.31
N ALA A 355 12.28 -30.78 12.50
CA ALA A 355 11.31 -31.79 12.89
C ALA A 355 11.77 -32.41 14.23
N ILE A 356 10.91 -32.29 15.24
CA ILE A 356 11.17 -32.86 16.58
C ILE A 356 10.00 -33.74 17.01
N PRO A 357 10.22 -34.82 17.80
CA PRO A 357 9.13 -35.66 18.27
C PRO A 357 8.04 -34.85 18.96
N ALA A 358 6.80 -35.04 18.53
CA ALA A 358 5.66 -34.33 19.11
C ALA A 358 5.49 -34.71 20.59
N LYS A 359 5.31 -33.71 21.45
CA LYS A 359 5.08 -33.92 22.88
C LYS A 359 3.65 -34.33 23.21
N GLY A 360 2.74 -34.27 22.24
CA GLY A 360 1.31 -34.56 22.39
C GLY A 360 0.82 -35.56 21.34
N ALA A 361 -0.48 -35.91 21.40
CA ALA A 361 -1.12 -36.84 20.46
C ALA A 361 -1.28 -36.25 19.04
N VAL A 362 -1.09 -34.94 18.87
CA VAL A 362 -1.30 -34.24 17.60
C VAL A 362 -0.02 -33.43 17.28
N SER A 363 0.49 -33.64 16.08
CA SER A 363 1.59 -32.85 15.49
C SER A 363 1.18 -31.40 15.31
N ARG A 364 2.08 -30.49 15.61
CA ARG A 364 1.88 -29.06 15.44
C ARG A 364 2.81 -28.51 14.37
N VAL A 365 2.31 -27.53 13.60
CA VAL A 365 3.08 -26.82 12.59
C VAL A 365 3.23 -25.35 13.00
N PHE A 366 4.47 -24.93 13.13
CA PHE A 366 4.85 -23.55 13.43
C PHE A 366 5.55 -22.97 12.19
N SER A 367 4.88 -22.05 11.51
CA SER A 367 5.43 -21.39 10.32
C SER A 367 4.81 -20.00 10.17
N ASP A 368 5.64 -18.96 10.15
CA ASP A 368 5.17 -17.58 10.08
C ASP A 368 5.18 -17.01 8.64
N LYS A 369 6.14 -17.44 7.83
CA LYS A 369 6.44 -16.85 6.52
C LYS A 369 5.95 -17.70 5.34
N ILE A 370 5.68 -18.97 5.59
CA ILE A 370 4.99 -19.89 4.69
C ILE A 370 3.70 -20.31 5.39
N ASP A 371 2.58 -20.33 4.65
CA ASP A 371 1.30 -20.76 5.18
C ASP A 371 1.40 -22.15 5.85
N SER A 372 0.95 -22.26 7.11
CA SER A 372 1.05 -23.50 7.89
C SER A 372 0.24 -24.65 7.27
N GLY A 373 -0.87 -24.36 6.60
CA GLY A 373 -1.63 -25.33 5.84
C GLY A 373 -0.85 -25.86 4.64
N ARG A 374 -0.01 -25.01 4.00
CA ARG A 374 0.91 -25.46 2.95
C ARG A 374 1.97 -26.41 3.50
N VAL A 375 2.58 -26.08 4.62
CA VAL A 375 3.56 -26.97 5.29
C VAL A 375 2.91 -28.32 5.60
N SER A 376 1.70 -28.33 6.14
CA SER A 376 0.95 -29.56 6.45
C SER A 376 0.65 -30.39 5.19
N ARG A 377 0.28 -29.77 4.07
CA ARG A 377 0.04 -30.47 2.79
C ARG A 377 1.31 -31.11 2.24
N VAL A 378 2.43 -30.38 2.28
CA VAL A 378 3.73 -30.91 1.83
C VAL A 378 4.18 -32.05 2.72
N ALA A 379 4.05 -31.95 4.05
CA ALA A 379 4.36 -33.02 4.98
C ALA A 379 3.52 -34.28 4.73
N ALA A 380 2.21 -34.14 4.49
CA ALA A 380 1.33 -35.25 4.15
C ALA A 380 1.73 -35.92 2.83
N ALA A 381 2.14 -35.14 1.82
CA ALA A 381 2.63 -35.69 0.56
C ALA A 381 3.93 -36.49 0.75
N LEU A 382 4.88 -35.99 1.54
CA LEU A 382 6.12 -36.70 1.89
C LEU A 382 5.82 -38.02 2.64
N GLU A 383 4.90 -38.00 3.60
CA GLU A 383 4.50 -39.18 4.34
C GLU A 383 3.88 -40.23 3.41
N LYS A 384 2.94 -39.83 2.56
CA LYS A 384 2.25 -40.72 1.64
C LYS A 384 3.16 -41.32 0.59
N HIS A 385 4.02 -40.54 -0.03
CA HIS A 385 4.79 -40.95 -1.22
C HIS A 385 6.18 -41.46 -0.92
N LEU A 386 6.79 -41.05 0.21
CA LEU A 386 8.12 -41.48 0.61
C LEU A 386 8.13 -42.38 1.86
N GLY A 387 6.97 -42.55 2.53
CA GLY A 387 6.90 -43.26 3.80
C GLY A 387 7.57 -42.52 4.97
N LEU A 388 7.86 -41.21 4.81
CA LEU A 388 8.54 -40.39 5.79
C LEU A 388 7.56 -39.95 6.87
N ARG A 389 7.58 -40.59 8.04
CA ARG A 389 6.67 -40.21 9.14
C ARG A 389 6.98 -38.80 9.64
N LEU A 390 6.01 -37.90 9.44
CA LEU A 390 6.01 -36.51 9.93
C LEU A 390 4.82 -36.24 10.83
N SER A 391 3.80 -37.12 10.83
CA SER A 391 2.61 -37.00 11.68
C SER A 391 2.89 -37.18 13.18
N ASP A 392 4.05 -37.74 13.54
CA ASP A 392 4.55 -37.87 14.91
C ASP A 392 5.57 -36.77 15.30
N GLN A 393 5.73 -35.73 14.46
CA GLN A 393 6.69 -34.66 14.65
C GLN A 393 6.03 -33.29 14.78
N ASP A 394 6.48 -32.46 15.68
CA ASP A 394 6.24 -31.03 15.64
C ASP A 394 7.17 -30.42 14.60
N LEU A 395 6.60 -29.68 13.64
CA LEU A 395 7.31 -29.08 12.50
C LEU A 395 7.48 -27.58 12.70
N TYR A 396 8.71 -27.11 12.58
CA TYR A 396 9.05 -25.70 12.61
C TYR A 396 9.64 -25.32 11.27
N VAL A 397 9.08 -24.29 10.63
CA VAL A 397 9.59 -23.78 9.34
C VAL A 397 9.82 -22.28 9.44
N ASN A 398 11.02 -21.87 9.07
CA ASN A 398 11.42 -20.48 8.99
C ASN A 398 11.96 -20.14 7.61
N VAL A 399 11.80 -18.89 7.18
CA VAL A 399 12.41 -18.34 5.96
C VAL A 399 13.43 -17.30 6.39
N ALA A 400 14.69 -17.51 6.02
CA ALA A 400 15.75 -16.57 6.34
C ALA A 400 15.44 -15.19 5.74
N GLY A 401 15.74 -14.14 6.49
CA GLY A 401 15.43 -12.78 6.09
C GLY A 401 13.97 -12.36 6.24
N GLY A 402 13.09 -13.26 6.75
CA GLY A 402 11.73 -12.93 7.17
C GLY A 402 10.75 -12.53 6.05
N ILE A 403 11.09 -12.78 4.80
CA ILE A 403 10.17 -12.53 3.68
C ILE A 403 9.01 -13.54 3.68
N ARG A 404 7.79 -13.05 3.50
CA ARG A 404 6.62 -13.93 3.38
C ARG A 404 6.51 -14.47 1.97
N ILE A 405 6.46 -15.81 1.84
CA ILE A 405 6.38 -16.49 0.55
C ILE A 405 4.95 -16.99 0.32
N THR A 406 4.33 -16.46 -0.71
CA THR A 406 2.98 -16.88 -1.16
C THR A 406 3.04 -17.77 -2.38
N GLU A 407 4.13 -17.76 -3.11
CA GLU A 407 4.33 -18.54 -4.34
C GLU A 407 4.34 -20.05 -4.07
N VAL A 408 3.68 -20.83 -4.97
CA VAL A 408 3.62 -22.30 -4.87
C VAL A 408 4.93 -22.97 -5.27
N GLY A 409 5.76 -22.32 -6.08
CA GLY A 409 7.07 -22.82 -6.51
C GLY A 409 8.06 -23.13 -5.38
N VAL A 410 7.76 -22.70 -4.16
CA VAL A 410 8.54 -22.98 -2.94
C VAL A 410 8.36 -24.44 -2.43
N GLU A 411 7.31 -25.13 -2.84
CA GLU A 411 6.87 -26.38 -2.22
C GLU A 411 7.89 -27.51 -2.37
N LEU A 412 8.58 -27.61 -3.49
CA LEU A 412 9.64 -28.61 -3.67
C LEU A 412 10.83 -28.35 -2.74
N ALA A 413 11.24 -27.10 -2.59
CA ALA A 413 12.31 -26.75 -1.67
C ALA A 413 11.92 -27.00 -0.21
N LEU A 414 10.67 -26.67 0.17
CA LEU A 414 10.10 -26.97 1.47
C LEU A 414 10.06 -28.50 1.72
N ALA A 415 9.68 -29.31 0.73
CA ALA A 415 9.70 -30.75 0.82
C ALA A 415 11.11 -31.30 1.04
N CYS A 416 12.10 -30.80 0.31
CA CYS A 416 13.51 -31.15 0.52
C CYS A 416 14.03 -30.74 1.90
N ALA A 417 13.66 -29.56 2.40
CA ALA A 417 14.04 -29.10 3.73
C ALA A 417 13.44 -29.99 4.84
N LEU A 418 12.14 -30.33 4.75
CA LEU A 418 11.46 -31.23 5.69
C LEU A 418 12.05 -32.64 5.66
N TYR A 419 12.32 -33.18 4.47
CA TYR A 419 12.98 -34.46 4.31
C TYR A 419 14.36 -34.47 4.97
N SER A 420 15.17 -33.45 4.69
CA SER A 420 16.47 -33.23 5.28
C SER A 420 16.43 -33.17 6.83
N ALA A 421 15.50 -32.35 7.36
CA ALA A 421 15.32 -32.20 8.81
C ALA A 421 14.95 -33.52 9.49
N ARG A 422 14.11 -34.35 8.84
CA ARG A 422 13.67 -35.62 9.42
C ARG A 422 14.69 -36.75 9.33
N THR A 423 15.46 -36.76 8.23
CA THR A 423 16.45 -37.83 7.98
C THR A 423 17.86 -37.49 8.50
N GLY A 424 18.15 -36.23 8.81
CA GLY A 424 19.47 -35.76 9.19
C GLY A 424 20.44 -35.66 7.99
N LEU A 425 19.98 -35.82 6.75
CA LEU A 425 20.80 -35.72 5.55
C LEU A 425 20.81 -34.28 5.04
N ALA A 426 21.98 -33.68 4.91
CA ALA A 426 22.12 -32.30 4.41
C ALA A 426 21.94 -32.23 2.90
N LEU A 427 21.38 -31.11 2.40
CA LEU A 427 21.35 -30.81 0.97
C LEU A 427 22.71 -30.27 0.50
N PRO A 428 23.06 -30.48 -0.79
CA PRO A 428 24.23 -29.83 -1.38
C PRO A 428 24.09 -28.29 -1.32
N ALA A 429 25.14 -27.60 -0.88
CA ALA A 429 25.14 -26.15 -0.72
C ALA A 429 24.96 -25.40 -2.05
N GLY A 430 25.49 -25.97 -3.16
CA GLY A 430 25.33 -25.40 -4.50
C GLY A 430 24.01 -25.76 -5.21
N LEU A 431 22.98 -26.25 -4.49
CA LEU A 431 21.69 -26.65 -5.07
C LEU A 431 20.61 -25.62 -4.79
N ALA A 432 20.09 -24.99 -5.86
CA ALA A 432 18.87 -24.19 -5.81
C ALA A 432 17.67 -25.02 -6.30
N ILE A 433 16.47 -24.71 -5.80
CA ILE A 433 15.29 -25.56 -5.99
C ILE A 433 14.08 -24.69 -6.30
N ALA A 434 13.25 -25.09 -7.29
CA ALA A 434 11.92 -24.54 -7.49
C ALA A 434 10.99 -25.61 -8.07
N GLY A 435 9.75 -25.69 -7.60
CA GLY A 435 8.74 -26.60 -8.10
C GLY A 435 7.49 -26.60 -7.23
N GLU A 436 6.33 -26.79 -7.86
CA GLU A 436 5.06 -27.03 -7.16
C GLU A 436 4.92 -28.55 -6.91
N LEU A 437 4.54 -28.93 -5.69
CA LEU A 437 4.31 -30.32 -5.32
C LEU A 437 2.82 -30.59 -5.19
N SER A 438 2.28 -31.45 -6.07
CA SER A 438 0.89 -31.87 -5.97
C SER A 438 0.68 -32.88 -4.84
N LEU A 439 -0.56 -33.03 -4.38
CA LEU A 439 -0.94 -34.06 -3.40
C LEU A 439 -0.72 -35.51 -3.91
N THR A 440 -0.67 -35.69 -5.25
CA THR A 440 -0.36 -36.98 -5.90
C THR A 440 1.15 -37.28 -5.91
N GLY A 441 1.99 -36.37 -5.42
CA GLY A 441 3.45 -36.53 -5.40
C GLY A 441 4.14 -36.08 -6.70
N GLU A 442 3.36 -35.69 -7.72
CA GLU A 442 3.89 -35.17 -8.97
C GLU A 442 4.41 -33.75 -8.81
N LEU A 443 5.44 -33.40 -9.57
CA LEU A 443 5.98 -32.05 -9.65
C LEU A 443 5.40 -31.33 -10.86
N ARG A 444 4.88 -30.11 -10.60
CA ARG A 444 4.29 -29.25 -11.61
C ARG A 444 5.22 -28.13 -12.01
N PRO A 445 5.20 -27.72 -13.28
CA PRO A 445 5.98 -26.61 -13.76
C PRO A 445 5.74 -25.32 -12.98
N VAL A 446 6.77 -24.47 -12.91
CA VAL A 446 6.71 -23.13 -12.33
C VAL A 446 6.95 -22.09 -13.39
N SER A 447 6.36 -20.91 -13.21
CA SER A 447 6.53 -19.80 -14.14
C SER A 447 7.98 -19.30 -14.17
N ARG A 448 8.42 -18.80 -15.33
CA ARG A 448 9.74 -18.19 -15.52
C ARG A 448 10.92 -19.08 -15.10
N LEU A 449 10.85 -20.38 -15.31
CA LEU A 449 11.87 -21.33 -14.89
C LEU A 449 13.27 -20.98 -15.42
N ALA A 450 13.42 -20.58 -16.69
CA ALA A 450 14.70 -20.17 -17.26
C ALA A 450 15.35 -19.00 -16.47
N GLY A 451 14.55 -18.00 -16.11
CA GLY A 451 15.02 -16.88 -15.30
C GLY A 451 15.47 -17.28 -13.90
N ARG A 452 14.81 -18.27 -13.29
CA ARG A 452 15.21 -18.81 -11.96
C ARG A 452 16.53 -19.53 -12.04
N VAL A 453 16.71 -20.39 -13.04
CA VAL A 453 17.97 -21.11 -13.25
C VAL A 453 19.10 -20.13 -13.53
N LYS A 454 18.89 -19.14 -14.38
CA LYS A 454 19.87 -18.09 -14.69
C LYS A 454 20.30 -17.31 -13.45
N THR A 455 19.33 -16.88 -12.62
CA THR A 455 19.62 -16.16 -11.38
C THR A 455 20.43 -17.02 -10.41
N ALA A 456 20.08 -18.30 -10.23
CA ALA A 456 20.81 -19.21 -9.37
C ALA A 456 22.25 -19.39 -9.87
N GLY A 457 22.45 -19.61 -11.18
CA GLY A 457 23.79 -19.74 -11.78
C GLY A 457 24.64 -18.48 -11.60
N ASN A 458 24.05 -17.28 -11.77
CA ASN A 458 24.76 -16.00 -11.56
C ASN A 458 25.20 -15.80 -10.10
N LEU A 459 24.50 -16.42 -9.15
CA LEU A 459 24.82 -16.40 -7.72
C LEU A 459 25.74 -17.54 -7.26
N GLY A 460 26.28 -18.31 -8.22
CA GLY A 460 27.24 -19.35 -7.97
C GLY A 460 26.66 -20.70 -7.55
N PHE A 461 25.38 -20.94 -7.82
CA PHE A 461 24.78 -22.26 -7.62
C PHE A 461 25.12 -23.17 -8.81
N ASP A 462 25.64 -24.37 -8.51
CA ASP A 462 26.11 -25.34 -9.50
C ASP A 462 24.97 -26.15 -10.13
N ALA A 463 23.88 -26.35 -9.39
CA ALA A 463 22.76 -27.18 -9.78
C ALA A 463 21.41 -26.55 -9.47
N PHE A 464 20.41 -26.91 -10.26
CA PHE A 464 19.03 -26.44 -10.10
C PHE A 464 18.03 -27.60 -10.22
N LEU A 465 17.40 -27.97 -9.11
CA LEU A 465 16.36 -28.98 -9.07
C LEU A 465 15.00 -28.37 -9.41
N CYS A 466 14.33 -28.94 -10.40
CA CYS A 466 13.04 -28.44 -10.85
C CYS A 466 12.16 -29.53 -11.48
N PRO A 467 10.87 -29.29 -11.70
CA PRO A 467 10.03 -30.11 -12.57
C PRO A 467 10.58 -30.15 -14.00
N PHE A 468 10.16 -31.18 -14.77
CA PHE A 468 10.49 -31.20 -16.21
C PHE A 468 9.96 -29.94 -16.89
N PRO A 469 10.82 -29.18 -17.61
CA PRO A 469 10.39 -28.01 -18.34
C PRO A 469 9.48 -28.42 -19.51
N GLU A 470 8.43 -27.63 -19.76
CA GLU A 470 7.50 -27.85 -20.89
C GLU A 470 8.15 -27.63 -22.26
N SER A 471 9.21 -26.81 -22.30
CA SER A 471 9.99 -26.51 -23.49
C SER A 471 11.48 -26.44 -23.14
N PRO A 472 12.39 -26.65 -24.12
CA PRO A 472 13.82 -26.49 -23.88
C PRO A 472 14.15 -25.12 -23.28
N LEU A 473 14.87 -25.11 -22.18
CA LEU A 473 15.30 -23.87 -21.53
C LEU A 473 16.40 -23.21 -22.34
N GLN A 474 16.24 -21.93 -22.60
CA GLN A 474 17.25 -21.09 -23.29
C GLN A 474 17.81 -20.06 -22.29
N ASP A 475 19.07 -19.67 -22.49
CA ASP A 475 19.75 -18.63 -21.69
C ASP A 475 19.69 -18.89 -20.16
N ILE A 476 20.03 -20.09 -19.74
CA ILE A 476 19.92 -20.56 -18.34
C ILE A 476 21.21 -20.36 -17.51
N GLY A 477 22.27 -19.79 -18.09
CA GLY A 477 23.55 -19.61 -17.37
C GLY A 477 24.32 -20.93 -17.18
N GLN A 478 25.05 -21.04 -16.04
CA GLN A 478 25.98 -22.14 -15.79
C GLN A 478 25.43 -23.27 -14.90
N ALA A 479 24.28 -23.07 -14.24
CA ALA A 479 23.72 -24.06 -13.33
C ALA A 479 23.20 -25.29 -14.08
N ALA A 480 23.61 -26.49 -13.64
CA ALA A 480 23.15 -27.74 -14.22
C ALA A 480 21.71 -28.02 -13.82
N VAL A 481 20.79 -28.12 -14.77
CA VAL A 481 19.38 -28.40 -14.50
C VAL A 481 19.20 -29.89 -14.19
N LYS A 482 18.56 -30.19 -13.04
CA LYS A 482 18.20 -31.52 -12.56
C LYS A 482 16.67 -31.68 -12.59
N PRO A 483 16.07 -32.11 -13.70
CA PRO A 483 14.62 -32.21 -13.78
C PRO A 483 14.11 -33.48 -13.12
N ALA A 484 13.00 -33.38 -12.37
CA ALA A 484 12.32 -34.47 -11.71
C ALA A 484 10.83 -34.49 -12.06
N ARG A 485 10.20 -35.68 -12.15
CA ARG A 485 8.77 -35.84 -12.44
C ARG A 485 7.91 -35.82 -11.17
N ASP A 486 8.47 -36.34 -10.10
CA ASP A 486 7.78 -36.56 -8.84
C ASP A 486 8.76 -36.38 -7.67
N ILE A 487 8.22 -36.34 -6.47
CA ILE A 487 9.01 -36.15 -5.25
C ILE A 487 10.00 -37.29 -4.99
N LYS A 488 9.71 -38.55 -5.42
CA LYS A 488 10.63 -39.69 -5.27
C LYS A 488 11.86 -39.51 -6.11
N SER A 489 11.68 -39.15 -7.40
CA SER A 489 12.78 -38.88 -8.31
C SER A 489 13.59 -37.66 -7.90
N ALA A 490 12.92 -36.62 -7.35
CA ALA A 490 13.59 -35.43 -6.84
C ALA A 490 14.53 -35.77 -5.67
N ILE A 491 14.03 -36.49 -4.66
CA ILE A 491 14.83 -36.91 -3.52
C ILE A 491 15.99 -37.83 -3.93
N LYS A 492 15.76 -38.74 -4.87
CA LYS A 492 16.82 -39.60 -5.44
C LYS A 492 17.91 -38.78 -6.17
N LEU A 493 17.56 -37.72 -6.89
CA LEU A 493 18.51 -36.84 -7.57
C LEU A 493 19.37 -36.00 -6.60
N VAL A 494 18.88 -35.76 -5.41
CA VAL A 494 19.57 -34.99 -4.37
C VAL A 494 20.47 -35.83 -3.53
N TYR A 495 20.05 -37.05 -3.13
CA TYR A 495 20.74 -37.87 -2.14
C TYR A 495 21.33 -39.17 -2.71
N GLY A 496 21.12 -39.47 -4.01
CA GLY A 496 21.64 -40.70 -4.68
C GLY A 496 20.66 -41.82 -4.53
#